data_8819730e0d1186d65b1bb6053b4a3262
#
_entry.id   8819730e0d1186d65b1bb6053b4a3262
#
_cell.length_a   1.000
_cell.length_b   1.000
_cell.length_c   1.000
_cell.angle_alpha   90.00
_cell.angle_beta   90.00
_cell.angle_gamma   90.00
#
_symmetry.space_group_name_H-M   'P 1'
#
loop_
_entity.id
_entity.type
_entity.pdbx_description
1 polymer ?
#
loop_
_entity_poly.entity_id
_entity_poly.type
_entity_poly.pdbx_seq_one_letter_code
_entity_poly.pdbx_strand_id
1 'polypeptide(L)'
;MGTELARRLLNEQDGIELTVWNRTAERAQPLVEEGAELAASPTEAVANAEVIITSLFGPDDVREVVVEPQLIPAGVTWIDTTTVSPNDAREFAAAVETYVHAPVVGTLGPAREGKLGVYVGTPDDDRRELAMTIAESWADENKLIGVESAATAAIGKLLANLAL
;
A
#
# COMPACT_ATOMS: atom_id res chain seq x y z
N MET A 1 7.31 8.27 1.74
CA MET A 1 6.18 7.58 2.38
C MET A 1 6.43 6.07 2.39
N GLY A 2 6.50 5.38 1.27
CA GLY A 2 6.65 3.92 1.20
C GLY A 2 7.75 3.33 2.10
N THR A 3 8.91 3.97 2.17
CA THR A 3 10.01 3.55 3.07
C THR A 3 9.58 3.53 4.54
N GLU A 4 8.80 4.53 4.99
CA GLU A 4 8.34 4.59 6.38
C GLU A 4 7.26 3.53 6.66
N LEU A 5 6.37 3.27 5.69
CA LEU A 5 5.39 2.20 5.81
C LEU A 5 6.07 0.82 5.90
N ALA A 6 7.06 0.57 5.03
CA ALA A 6 7.84 -0.66 5.04
C ALA A 6 8.62 -0.84 6.36
N ARG A 7 9.25 0.23 6.86
CA ARG A 7 9.98 0.21 8.15
C ARG A 7 9.05 -0.13 9.31
N ARG A 8 7.84 0.44 9.33
CA ARG A 8 6.85 0.12 10.36
C ARG A 8 6.47 -1.36 10.35
N LEU A 9 6.29 -1.96 9.18
CA LEU A 9 6.01 -3.39 9.06
C LEU A 9 7.14 -4.24 9.65
N LEU A 10 8.40 -3.93 9.32
CA LEU A 10 9.57 -4.64 9.87
C LEU A 10 9.64 -4.57 11.41
N ASN A 11 9.26 -3.43 11.98
CA ASN A 11 9.41 -3.19 13.43
C ASN A 11 8.23 -3.67 14.26
N GLU A 12 7.02 -3.71 13.69
CA GLU A 12 5.78 -3.96 14.45
C GLU A 12 5.20 -5.36 14.23
N GLN A 13 5.65 -6.07 13.20
CA GLN A 13 5.14 -7.39 12.88
C GLN A 13 6.25 -8.45 13.01
N ASP A 14 6.21 -9.22 14.09
CA ASP A 14 7.15 -10.31 14.33
C ASP A 14 7.05 -11.38 13.23
N GLY A 15 8.20 -11.77 12.69
CA GLY A 15 8.29 -12.88 11.73
C GLY A 15 7.88 -12.54 10.30
N ILE A 16 7.72 -11.25 9.96
CA ILE A 16 7.47 -10.84 8.58
C ILE A 16 8.75 -10.96 7.73
N GLU A 17 8.64 -11.57 6.57
CA GLU A 17 9.66 -11.55 5.52
C GLU A 17 9.30 -10.45 4.52
N LEU A 18 10.08 -9.38 4.47
CA LEU A 18 9.82 -8.23 3.62
C LEU A 18 10.82 -8.17 2.47
N THR A 19 10.32 -8.32 1.25
CA THR A 19 11.07 -8.05 0.02
C THR A 19 10.68 -6.67 -0.52
N VAL A 20 11.65 -5.84 -0.81
CA VAL A 20 11.43 -4.46 -1.29
C VAL A 20 12.04 -4.24 -2.66
N TRP A 21 11.34 -3.44 -3.47
CA TRP A 21 11.85 -2.91 -4.71
C TRP A 21 11.58 -1.41 -4.79
N ASN A 22 12.51 -0.67 -5.38
CA ASN A 22 12.32 0.73 -5.72
C ASN A 22 13.01 1.02 -7.06
N ARG A 23 12.41 1.86 -7.92
CA ARG A 23 13.00 2.28 -9.21
C ARG A 23 14.44 2.81 -9.04
N THR A 24 14.71 3.50 -7.93
CA THR A 24 16.05 3.93 -7.49
C THR A 24 16.47 3.03 -6.33
N ALA A 25 17.30 2.03 -6.59
CA ALA A 25 17.67 0.99 -5.62
C ALA A 25 18.25 1.55 -4.31
N GLU A 26 19.00 2.65 -4.39
CA GLU A 26 19.61 3.32 -3.24
C GLU A 26 18.57 3.79 -2.21
N ARG A 27 17.34 4.06 -2.64
CA ARG A 27 16.25 4.45 -1.73
C ARG A 27 15.72 3.29 -0.88
N ALA A 28 15.95 2.05 -1.30
CA ALA A 28 15.59 0.86 -0.55
C ALA A 28 16.70 0.42 0.43
N GLN A 29 17.95 0.90 0.24
CA GLN A 29 19.11 0.49 1.02
C GLN A 29 18.91 0.59 2.54
N PRO A 30 18.30 1.65 3.12
CA PRO A 30 18.05 1.72 4.55
C PRO A 30 17.17 0.58 5.07
N LEU A 31 16.20 0.12 4.27
CA LEU A 31 15.33 -1.02 4.65
C LEU A 31 16.10 -2.35 4.60
N VAL A 32 17.03 -2.49 3.66
CA VAL A 32 17.92 -3.66 3.58
C VAL A 32 18.81 -3.76 4.81
N GLU A 33 19.37 -2.64 5.26
CA GLU A 33 20.15 -2.56 6.49
C GLU A 33 19.33 -2.89 7.74
N GLU A 34 18.00 -2.68 7.70
CA GLU A 34 17.04 -3.01 8.74
C GLU A 34 16.48 -4.44 8.62
N GLY A 35 16.87 -5.22 7.59
CA GLY A 35 16.52 -6.63 7.44
C GLY A 35 15.60 -6.99 6.28
N ALA A 36 15.23 -6.06 5.40
CA ALA A 36 14.48 -6.37 4.19
C ALA A 36 15.37 -6.97 3.10
N GLU A 37 14.81 -7.81 2.23
CA GLU A 37 15.47 -8.29 1.02
C GLU A 37 15.26 -7.29 -0.13
N LEU A 38 16.33 -7.01 -0.90
CA LEU A 38 16.25 -6.16 -2.09
C LEU A 38 16.02 -7.01 -3.34
N ALA A 39 14.91 -6.76 -4.03
CA ALA A 39 14.67 -7.33 -5.35
C ALA A 39 15.26 -6.45 -6.46
N ALA A 40 15.77 -7.08 -7.53
CA ALA A 40 16.31 -6.38 -8.69
C ALA A 40 15.21 -5.85 -9.64
N SER A 41 14.00 -6.38 -9.54
CA SER A 41 12.86 -6.00 -10.38
C SER A 41 11.53 -6.12 -9.63
N PRO A 42 10.45 -5.45 -10.10
CA PRO A 42 9.10 -5.66 -9.56
C PRO A 42 8.67 -7.13 -9.61
N THR A 43 8.99 -7.83 -10.71
CA THR A 43 8.64 -9.24 -10.90
C THR A 43 9.32 -10.13 -9.85
N GLU A 44 10.58 -9.87 -9.54
CA GLU A 44 11.29 -10.58 -8.48
C GLU A 44 10.68 -10.29 -7.11
N ALA A 45 10.33 -9.03 -6.83
CA ALA A 45 9.75 -8.63 -5.56
C ALA A 45 8.43 -9.34 -5.25
N VAL A 46 7.62 -9.66 -6.26
CA VAL A 46 6.30 -10.28 -6.07
C VAL A 46 6.29 -11.80 -6.18
N ALA A 47 7.40 -12.43 -6.58
CA ALA A 47 7.45 -13.85 -6.98
C ALA A 47 6.94 -14.81 -5.91
N ASN A 48 7.16 -14.53 -4.63
CA ASN A 48 6.76 -15.37 -3.50
C ASN A 48 5.90 -14.59 -2.48
N ALA A 49 5.37 -13.44 -2.86
CA ALA A 49 4.63 -12.60 -1.94
C ALA A 49 3.22 -13.17 -1.67
N GLU A 50 2.83 -13.21 -0.40
CA GLU A 50 1.45 -13.50 0.03
C GLU A 50 0.58 -12.25 -0.05
N VAL A 51 1.18 -11.08 0.16
CA VAL A 51 0.56 -9.75 0.04
C VAL A 51 1.53 -8.82 -0.68
N ILE A 52 1.03 -8.02 -1.59
CA ILE A 52 1.81 -7.01 -2.32
C ILE A 52 1.31 -5.63 -1.90
N ILE A 53 2.25 -4.77 -1.51
CA ILE A 53 1.95 -3.39 -1.12
C ILE A 53 2.67 -2.45 -2.08
N THR A 54 1.94 -1.50 -2.65
CA THR A 54 2.50 -0.45 -3.50
C THR A 54 2.36 0.93 -2.87
N SER A 55 3.41 1.73 -3.01
CA SER A 55 3.45 3.14 -2.61
C SER A 55 4.24 3.90 -3.67
N LEU A 56 3.56 4.26 -4.75
CA LEU A 56 4.14 4.86 -5.94
C LEU A 56 3.84 6.37 -5.98
N PHE A 57 4.39 7.07 -6.97
CA PHE A 57 4.27 8.51 -7.04
C PHE A 57 2.87 8.97 -7.49
N GLY A 58 2.23 8.21 -8.39
CA GLY A 58 0.90 8.54 -8.88
C GLY A 58 0.29 7.43 -9.74
N PRO A 59 -0.92 7.66 -10.30
CA PRO A 59 -1.66 6.63 -11.02
C PRO A 59 -0.95 6.13 -12.29
N ASP A 60 -0.18 6.98 -12.97
CA ASP A 60 0.58 6.57 -14.16
C ASP A 60 1.69 5.58 -13.81
N ASP A 61 2.37 5.78 -12.67
CA ASP A 61 3.34 4.81 -12.18
C ASP A 61 2.68 3.48 -11.80
N VAL A 62 1.47 3.51 -11.25
CA VAL A 62 0.69 2.29 -10.96
C VAL A 62 0.36 1.54 -12.25
N ARG A 63 -0.06 2.24 -13.31
CA ARG A 63 -0.31 1.64 -14.62
C ARG A 63 0.95 1.00 -15.18
N GLU A 64 2.04 1.76 -15.26
CA GLU A 64 3.32 1.33 -15.84
C GLU A 64 3.93 0.13 -15.09
N VAL A 65 3.93 0.16 -13.76
CA VAL A 65 4.65 -0.84 -12.94
C VAL A 65 3.80 -2.06 -12.63
N VAL A 66 2.49 -1.89 -12.46
CA VAL A 66 1.61 -2.94 -11.92
C VAL A 66 0.60 -3.44 -12.94
N VAL A 67 -0.22 -2.55 -13.51
CA VAL A 67 -1.39 -2.93 -14.29
C VAL A 67 -1.02 -3.44 -15.69
N GLU A 68 -0.25 -2.66 -16.45
CA GLU A 68 0.15 -3.01 -17.82
C GLU A 68 1.00 -4.28 -17.90
N PRO A 69 2.00 -4.49 -17.00
CA PRO A 69 2.75 -5.73 -16.96
C PRO A 69 1.98 -6.92 -16.36
N GLN A 70 0.77 -6.72 -15.83
CA GLN A 70 0.01 -7.73 -15.08
C GLN A 70 0.84 -8.31 -13.92
N LEU A 71 1.45 -7.43 -13.14
CA LEU A 71 2.42 -7.79 -12.11
C LEU A 71 1.85 -8.66 -10.99
N ILE A 72 0.57 -8.48 -10.62
CA ILE A 72 -0.03 -9.13 -9.46
C ILE A 72 -0.39 -10.59 -9.80
N PRO A 73 0.19 -11.58 -9.09
CA PRO A 73 -0.18 -12.97 -9.28
C PRO A 73 -1.64 -13.24 -8.90
N ALA A 74 -2.28 -14.18 -9.57
CA ALA A 74 -3.68 -14.53 -9.32
C ALA A 74 -3.90 -14.91 -7.85
N GLY A 75 -4.93 -14.33 -7.22
CA GLY A 75 -5.31 -14.59 -5.84
C GLY A 75 -4.50 -13.83 -4.78
N VAL A 76 -3.36 -13.25 -5.13
CA VAL A 76 -2.53 -12.46 -4.20
C VAL A 76 -3.18 -11.10 -3.94
N THR A 77 -3.36 -10.73 -2.67
CA THR A 77 -3.94 -9.44 -2.31
C THR A 77 -2.98 -8.30 -2.62
N TRP A 78 -3.47 -7.31 -3.38
CA TRP A 78 -2.73 -6.10 -3.70
C TRP A 78 -3.28 -4.91 -2.93
N ILE A 79 -2.48 -4.35 -2.02
CA ILE A 79 -2.79 -3.16 -1.23
C ILE A 79 -2.04 -1.97 -1.83
N ASP A 80 -2.77 -0.99 -2.35
CA ASP A 80 -2.19 0.21 -2.95
C ASP A 80 -2.40 1.43 -2.07
N THR A 81 -1.30 2.02 -1.61
CA THR A 81 -1.29 3.24 -0.79
C THR A 81 -1.08 4.51 -1.61
N THR A 82 -0.91 4.38 -2.92
CA THR A 82 -0.68 5.50 -3.85
C THR A 82 -1.87 6.45 -3.85
N THR A 83 -1.62 7.75 -3.84
CA THR A 83 -2.69 8.75 -3.99
C THR A 83 -3.19 8.77 -5.42
N VAL A 84 -4.43 8.38 -5.61
CA VAL A 84 -5.09 8.30 -6.92
C VAL A 84 -6.50 8.89 -6.86
N SER A 85 -7.08 9.22 -8.02
CA SER A 85 -8.47 9.68 -8.08
C SER A 85 -9.45 8.51 -7.86
N PRO A 86 -10.74 8.79 -7.53
CA PRO A 86 -11.76 7.76 -7.47
C PRO A 86 -11.95 7.00 -8.78
N ASN A 87 -11.70 7.63 -9.93
CA ASN A 87 -11.79 6.98 -11.24
C ASN A 87 -10.62 6.04 -11.48
N ASP A 88 -9.38 6.44 -11.12
CA ASP A 88 -8.21 5.55 -11.19
C ASP A 88 -8.41 4.34 -10.25
N ALA A 89 -8.93 4.55 -9.04
CA ALA A 89 -9.22 3.47 -8.10
C ALA A 89 -10.25 2.46 -8.66
N ARG A 90 -11.28 2.93 -9.38
CA ARG A 90 -12.24 2.05 -10.09
C ARG A 90 -11.58 1.28 -11.23
N GLU A 91 -10.72 1.95 -12.00
CA GLU A 91 -9.95 1.34 -13.09
C GLU A 91 -9.08 0.19 -12.55
N PHE A 92 -8.32 0.44 -11.49
CA PHE A 92 -7.43 -0.57 -10.89
C PHE A 92 -8.20 -1.74 -10.27
N ALA A 93 -9.33 -1.47 -9.61
CA ALA A 93 -10.21 -2.50 -9.08
C ALA A 93 -10.85 -3.35 -10.19
N ALA A 94 -11.12 -2.78 -11.36
CA ALA A 94 -11.62 -3.53 -12.52
C ALA A 94 -10.51 -4.36 -13.20
N ALA A 95 -9.27 -3.89 -13.17
CA ALA A 95 -8.12 -4.56 -13.77
C ALA A 95 -7.59 -5.72 -12.91
N VAL A 96 -7.65 -5.59 -11.57
CA VAL A 96 -7.10 -6.58 -10.62
C VAL A 96 -8.15 -6.87 -9.54
N GLU A 97 -8.74 -8.06 -9.58
CA GLU A 97 -9.80 -8.50 -8.66
C GLU A 97 -9.41 -8.39 -7.18
N THR A 98 -8.13 -8.58 -6.88
CA THR A 98 -7.60 -8.58 -5.50
C THR A 98 -7.18 -7.21 -5.00
N TYR A 99 -7.55 -6.14 -5.71
CA TYR A 99 -7.18 -4.76 -5.39
C TYR A 99 -7.86 -4.24 -4.12
N VAL A 100 -7.03 -3.72 -3.22
CA VAL A 100 -7.44 -2.97 -2.05
C VAL A 100 -6.80 -1.59 -2.11
N HIS A 101 -7.59 -0.53 -2.12
CA HIS A 101 -7.04 0.83 -2.04
C HIS A 101 -6.92 1.26 -0.57
N ALA A 102 -5.70 1.56 -0.13
CA ALA A 102 -5.40 1.93 1.25
C ALA A 102 -4.63 3.27 1.33
N PRO A 103 -5.21 4.38 0.82
CA PRO A 103 -4.54 5.67 0.83
C PRO A 103 -4.29 6.16 2.25
N VAL A 104 -3.11 6.74 2.46
CA VAL A 104 -2.68 7.27 3.76
C VAL A 104 -2.84 8.79 3.82
N VAL A 105 -3.21 9.31 4.99
CA VAL A 105 -3.37 10.74 5.29
C VAL A 105 -2.37 11.13 6.37
N GLY A 106 -1.48 12.06 6.05
CA GLY A 106 -0.44 12.56 6.94
C GLY A 106 0.90 12.72 6.24
N THR A 107 1.89 13.09 7.01
CA THR A 107 3.26 13.36 6.57
C THR A 107 4.23 12.30 7.11
N LEU A 108 5.53 12.45 6.83
CA LEU A 108 6.57 11.52 7.27
C LEU A 108 6.69 11.38 8.79
N GLY A 109 6.42 12.48 9.57
CA GLY A 109 6.43 12.42 11.02
C GLY A 109 5.41 11.41 11.56
N PRO A 110 4.10 11.63 11.34
CA PRO A 110 3.06 10.66 11.67
C PRO A 110 3.29 9.25 11.09
N ALA A 111 3.87 9.12 9.90
CA ALA A 111 4.19 7.82 9.32
C ALA A 111 5.20 7.03 10.17
N ARG A 112 6.25 7.70 10.66
CA ARG A 112 7.25 7.09 11.55
C ARG A 112 6.69 6.66 12.89
N GLU A 113 5.67 7.34 13.37
CA GLU A 113 5.05 7.11 14.67
C GLU A 113 3.84 6.15 14.61
N GLY A 114 3.44 5.67 13.43
CA GLY A 114 2.23 4.87 13.27
C GLY A 114 0.94 5.67 13.56
N LYS A 115 0.92 6.95 13.19
CA LYS A 115 -0.19 7.88 13.48
C LYS A 115 -0.85 8.46 12.23
N LEU A 116 -0.75 7.74 11.11
CA LEU A 116 -1.45 8.12 9.88
C LEU A 116 -2.96 7.92 9.99
N GLY A 117 -3.72 8.68 9.22
CA GLY A 117 -5.05 8.27 8.83
C GLY A 117 -4.96 7.27 7.67
N VAL A 118 -5.74 6.21 7.70
CA VAL A 118 -5.78 5.22 6.60
C VAL A 118 -7.22 4.88 6.29
N TYR A 119 -7.59 4.94 5.01
CA TYR A 119 -8.86 4.40 4.50
C TYR A 119 -8.57 3.09 3.80
N VAL A 120 -9.28 2.03 4.12
CA VAL A 120 -9.09 0.71 3.49
C VAL A 120 -10.36 0.34 2.73
N GLY A 121 -10.28 0.34 1.41
CA GLY A 121 -11.44 0.19 0.52
C GLY A 121 -11.32 -0.98 -0.45
N THR A 122 -12.26 -1.93 -0.32
CA THR A 122 -12.53 -3.03 -1.24
C THR A 122 -13.91 -3.60 -0.92
N PRO A 123 -14.64 -4.20 -1.89
CA PRO A 123 -15.89 -4.91 -1.63
C PRO A 123 -15.67 -6.28 -0.96
N ASP A 124 -14.46 -6.82 -0.97
CA ASP A 124 -14.09 -8.11 -0.38
C ASP A 124 -13.79 -7.93 1.11
N ASP A 125 -14.65 -8.48 1.98
CA ASP A 125 -14.55 -8.33 3.42
C ASP A 125 -13.29 -8.97 4.01
N ASP A 126 -12.88 -10.15 3.51
CA ASP A 126 -11.70 -10.85 4.00
C ASP A 126 -10.41 -10.09 3.66
N ARG A 127 -10.31 -9.57 2.42
CA ARG A 127 -9.18 -8.72 2.01
C ARG A 127 -9.17 -7.38 2.72
N ARG A 128 -10.34 -6.82 3.02
CA ARG A 128 -10.43 -5.59 3.81
C ARG A 128 -9.92 -5.82 5.22
N GLU A 129 -10.31 -6.90 5.88
CA GLU A 129 -9.84 -7.26 7.21
C GLU A 129 -8.32 -7.49 7.25
N LEU A 130 -7.77 -8.24 6.27
CA LEU A 130 -6.34 -8.43 6.11
C LEU A 130 -5.60 -7.10 5.95
N ALA A 131 -6.07 -6.23 5.07
CA ALA A 131 -5.45 -4.92 4.84
C ALA A 131 -5.58 -3.99 6.05
N MET A 132 -6.68 -4.04 6.79
CA MET A 132 -6.86 -3.33 8.06
C MET A 132 -5.81 -3.77 9.09
N THR A 133 -5.63 -5.08 9.27
CA THR A 133 -4.62 -5.65 10.19
C THR A 133 -3.19 -5.17 9.83
N ILE A 134 -2.84 -5.17 8.54
CA ILE A 134 -1.55 -4.65 8.08
C ILE A 134 -1.44 -3.14 8.36
N ALA A 135 -2.49 -2.39 8.09
CA ALA A 135 -2.53 -0.94 8.26
C ALA A 135 -2.49 -0.47 9.72
N GLU A 136 -2.78 -1.34 10.69
CA GLU A 136 -2.58 -1.05 12.12
C GLU A 136 -1.15 -0.62 12.44
N SER A 137 -0.15 -1.16 11.70
CA SER A 137 1.24 -0.73 11.84
C SER A 137 1.49 0.72 11.45
N TRP A 138 0.62 1.32 10.65
CA TRP A 138 0.77 2.66 10.07
C TRP A 138 -0.14 3.71 10.69
N ALA A 139 -1.28 3.28 11.19
CA ALA A 139 -2.41 4.13 11.53
C ALA A 139 -2.54 4.45 13.01
N ASP A 140 -3.09 5.62 13.30
CA ASP A 140 -3.76 5.89 14.56
C ASP A 140 -5.06 5.07 14.62
N GLU A 141 -5.27 4.35 15.70
CA GLU A 141 -6.43 3.45 15.88
C GLU A 141 -7.79 4.13 15.62
N ASN A 142 -7.88 5.44 15.93
CA ASN A 142 -9.10 6.22 15.72
C ASN A 142 -9.21 6.79 14.29
N LYS A 143 -8.22 6.55 13.44
CA LYS A 143 -8.16 7.06 12.05
C LYS A 143 -7.98 5.96 11.01
N LEU A 144 -8.14 4.70 11.41
CA LEU A 144 -8.15 3.55 10.52
C LEU A 144 -9.61 3.20 10.19
N ILE A 145 -9.99 3.38 8.94
CA ILE A 145 -11.39 3.33 8.49
C ILE A 145 -11.53 2.36 7.33
N GLY A 146 -12.28 1.28 7.53
CA GLY A 146 -12.68 0.38 6.46
C GLY A 146 -13.91 0.91 5.71
N VAL A 147 -13.90 0.82 4.38
CA VAL A 147 -15.00 1.24 3.49
C VAL A 147 -15.24 0.20 2.40
N GLU A 148 -16.43 0.23 1.81
CA GLU A 148 -16.94 -0.80 0.90
C GLU A 148 -16.30 -0.81 -0.51
N SER A 149 -15.56 0.23 -0.88
CA SER A 149 -14.94 0.28 -2.21
C SER A 149 -13.64 1.09 -2.25
N ALA A 150 -12.80 0.75 -3.22
CA ALA A 150 -11.57 1.49 -3.50
C ALA A 150 -11.83 2.98 -3.83
N ALA A 151 -12.90 3.27 -4.56
CA ALA A 151 -13.29 4.64 -4.89
C ALA A 151 -13.72 5.44 -3.64
N THR A 152 -14.42 4.81 -2.70
CA THR A 152 -14.80 5.44 -1.42
C THR A 152 -13.57 5.77 -0.59
N ALA A 153 -12.56 4.89 -0.54
CA ALA A 153 -11.29 5.17 0.12
C ALA A 153 -10.55 6.37 -0.51
N ALA A 154 -10.51 6.44 -1.85
CA ALA A 154 -9.93 7.59 -2.56
C ALA A 154 -10.65 8.90 -2.24
N ILE A 155 -11.98 8.90 -2.18
CA ILE A 155 -12.78 10.07 -1.80
C ILE A 155 -12.44 10.48 -0.36
N GLY A 156 -12.42 9.55 0.59
CA GLY A 156 -12.08 9.80 1.99
C GLY A 156 -10.72 10.50 2.13
N LYS A 157 -9.69 10.00 1.42
CA LYS A 157 -8.36 10.62 1.37
C LYS A 157 -8.40 12.05 0.85
N LEU A 158 -9.11 12.29 -0.26
CA LEU A 158 -9.16 13.62 -0.87
C LEU A 158 -9.88 14.63 0.03
N LEU A 159 -10.99 14.22 0.65
CA LEU A 159 -11.73 15.06 1.59
C LEU A 159 -10.89 15.39 2.84
N ALA A 160 -10.18 14.43 3.39
CA ALA A 160 -9.29 14.66 4.53
C ALA A 160 -8.19 15.67 4.19
N ASN A 161 -7.65 15.67 2.98
CA ASN A 161 -6.65 16.64 2.54
C ASN A 161 -7.22 18.06 2.37
N LEU A 162 -8.53 18.20 2.10
CA LEU A 162 -9.18 19.52 2.00
C LEU A 162 -9.49 20.14 3.36
N ALA A 163 -9.52 19.33 4.42
CA ALA A 163 -9.82 19.75 5.79
C ALA A 163 -8.56 20.17 6.58
N LEU A 164 -7.38 20.03 6.01
CA LEU A 164 -6.07 20.41 6.58
C LEU A 164 -5.61 21.76 6.01
#